data_4215572b82286615d4d4c066ec048fe2
#
_entry.id   4215572b82286615d4d4c066ec048fe2
#
_cell.length_a   1.000
_cell.length_b   1.000
_cell.length_c   1.000
_cell.angle_alpha   90.00
_cell.angle_beta   90.00
_cell.angle_gamma   90.00
#
_symmetry.space_group_name_H-M   'P 1'
#
loop_
_entity.id
_entity.type
_entity.pdbx_description
1 polymer ?
#
loop_
_entity_poly.entity_id
_entity_poly.type
_entity_poly.pdbx_seq_one_letter_code
_entity_poly.pdbx_strand_id
1 'polypeptide(L)'
;MSLLALGINHNTASVALRERVAFGPDRIDRALRELVEQPGVSEAVIVSTCNRTELYCSLEQGQGEQVLNWLQRFHELEASEVLSAIYQHRDEEAVRHLMRVACGLDSLVLGEPQILGQIKQSYAHAQQAEAVKGSLERLFQKSFSVAKRVRTDTEIGASAVSVAFAAVSLARRIFSDLSQTKVLLVGAGETIELVARHLREQNVTRMMVANRTLQRAQLLAEEFGAQVMTLEEIPDYLHEADIVISSTASPLPILGKGMVERALKARRFRPMFLVDIAVPRDIEAEVDELSDAYLYTVDDLQGIIEQNLETRKRAAAEAELIVQEERDDFMGWYRSQHSVDLIRDYRHQSQQVADEELQRALLALQQGEHAEQALKALAHRLTNKLIHAPTQALRQAAAQGDTHKLAQLRQVLGLSQES
;
A
#
# COMPACT_ATOMS: atom_id res chain seq x y z
N MET A 1 -17.44 10.17 -3.92
CA MET A 1 -16.12 9.52 -4.06
C MET A 1 -16.03 8.40 -3.05
N SER A 2 -15.32 7.31 -3.36
CA SER A 2 -15.06 6.19 -2.45
C SER A 2 -13.56 5.87 -2.42
N LEU A 3 -13.08 5.37 -1.30
CA LEU A 3 -11.70 4.92 -1.16
C LEU A 3 -11.62 3.42 -1.45
N LEU A 4 -10.62 3.02 -2.20
CA LEU A 4 -10.35 1.62 -2.55
C LEU A 4 -8.92 1.27 -2.16
N ALA A 5 -8.73 0.14 -1.48
CA ALA A 5 -7.47 -0.58 -1.41
C ALA A 5 -7.66 -1.94 -2.08
N LEU A 6 -6.89 -2.22 -3.13
CA LEU A 6 -6.97 -3.44 -3.92
C LEU A 6 -5.56 -4.00 -4.05
N GLY A 7 -5.36 -5.28 -3.72
CA GLY A 7 -4.02 -5.84 -3.81
C GLY A 7 -3.92 -7.31 -3.48
N ILE A 8 -2.69 -7.78 -3.47
CA ILE A 8 -2.26 -9.10 -3.01
C ILE A 8 -1.17 -8.94 -1.95
N ASN A 9 -1.06 -9.91 -1.05
CA ASN A 9 0.03 -9.96 -0.08
C ASN A 9 0.51 -11.39 0.16
N HIS A 10 1.48 -11.56 1.05
CA HIS A 10 2.08 -12.85 1.41
C HIS A 10 1.07 -13.88 1.96
N ASN A 11 -0.09 -13.45 2.48
CA ASN A 11 -1.14 -14.34 2.96
C ASN A 11 -2.06 -14.83 1.84
N THR A 12 -2.18 -14.06 0.74
CA THR A 12 -3.15 -14.34 -0.34
C THR A 12 -2.50 -14.86 -1.60
N ALA A 13 -1.19 -14.64 -1.79
CA ALA A 13 -0.50 -14.96 -3.04
C ALA A 13 0.88 -15.58 -2.79
N SER A 14 1.21 -16.60 -3.61
CA SER A 14 2.55 -17.18 -3.65
C SER A 14 3.61 -16.16 -4.08
N VAL A 15 4.89 -16.45 -3.78
CA VAL A 15 6.02 -15.61 -4.25
C VAL A 15 5.97 -15.43 -5.76
N ALA A 16 5.75 -16.50 -6.52
CA ALA A 16 5.71 -16.44 -7.98
C ALA A 16 4.64 -15.47 -8.53
N LEU A 17 3.45 -15.40 -7.90
CA LEU A 17 2.43 -14.43 -8.31
C LEU A 17 2.81 -13.01 -7.86
N ARG A 18 3.37 -12.85 -6.66
CA ARG A 18 3.83 -11.53 -6.17
C ARG A 18 4.94 -10.95 -7.06
N GLU A 19 5.86 -11.78 -7.56
CA GLU A 19 6.90 -11.38 -8.53
C GLU A 19 6.30 -10.84 -9.82
N ARG A 20 5.26 -11.49 -10.35
CA ARG A 20 4.60 -11.09 -11.60
C ARG A 20 3.84 -9.77 -11.48
N VAL A 21 3.33 -9.43 -10.30
CA VAL A 21 2.57 -8.19 -10.06
C VAL A 21 3.40 -7.08 -9.42
N ALA A 22 4.70 -7.30 -9.19
CA ALA A 22 5.57 -6.29 -8.62
C ALA A 22 5.81 -5.12 -9.59
N PHE A 23 5.85 -3.91 -9.04
CA PHE A 23 6.18 -2.70 -9.78
C PHE A 23 7.64 -2.32 -9.50
N GLY A 24 8.51 -2.54 -10.49
CA GLY A 24 9.90 -2.10 -10.42
C GLY A 24 10.04 -0.58 -10.51
N PRO A 25 11.20 -0.03 -10.09
CA PRO A 25 11.45 1.42 -10.11
C PRO A 25 11.35 2.08 -11.49
N ASP A 26 11.60 1.31 -12.55
CA ASP A 26 11.52 1.72 -13.95
C ASP A 26 10.08 1.81 -14.48
N ARG A 27 9.13 1.12 -13.85
CA ARG A 27 7.74 1.00 -14.30
C ARG A 27 6.74 1.79 -13.46
N ILE A 28 7.11 2.15 -12.22
CA ILE A 28 6.17 2.72 -11.22
C ILE A 28 5.57 4.06 -11.68
N ASP A 29 6.36 4.96 -12.24
CA ASP A 29 5.90 6.28 -12.67
C ASP A 29 4.93 6.18 -13.87
N ARG A 30 5.20 5.24 -14.79
CA ARG A 30 4.29 4.95 -15.90
C ARG A 30 2.99 4.35 -15.38
N ALA A 31 3.07 3.39 -14.46
CA ALA A 31 1.92 2.72 -13.86
C ALA A 31 1.00 3.72 -13.15
N LEU A 32 1.54 4.65 -12.37
CA LEU A 32 0.78 5.69 -11.68
C LEU A 32 0.02 6.59 -12.67
N ARG A 33 0.67 7.06 -13.73
CA ARG A 33 0.01 7.89 -14.76
C ARG A 33 -1.11 7.13 -15.48
N GLU A 34 -0.85 5.92 -15.92
CA GLU A 34 -1.86 5.09 -16.58
C GLU A 34 -3.05 4.76 -15.67
N LEU A 35 -2.81 4.61 -14.36
CA LEU A 35 -3.86 4.30 -13.40
C LEU A 35 -4.78 5.50 -13.15
N VAL A 36 -4.25 6.71 -13.00
CA VAL A 36 -5.07 7.91 -12.82
C VAL A 36 -5.78 8.36 -14.09
N GLU A 37 -5.32 7.89 -15.27
CA GLU A 37 -6.03 8.09 -16.55
C GLU A 37 -7.24 7.15 -16.71
N GLN A 38 -7.38 6.12 -15.86
CA GLN A 38 -8.54 5.24 -15.94
C GLN A 38 -9.82 6.01 -15.55
N PRO A 39 -10.93 5.80 -16.30
CA PRO A 39 -12.18 6.48 -15.99
C PRO A 39 -12.60 6.31 -14.53
N GLY A 40 -12.93 7.40 -13.85
CA GLY A 40 -13.40 7.40 -12.46
C GLY A 40 -12.31 7.20 -11.40
N VAL A 41 -11.02 7.15 -11.76
CA VAL A 41 -9.90 7.19 -10.81
C VAL A 41 -9.41 8.64 -10.70
N SER A 42 -9.56 9.25 -9.53
CA SER A 42 -9.16 10.63 -9.29
C SER A 42 -7.79 10.76 -8.64
N GLU A 43 -7.40 9.78 -7.83
CA GLU A 43 -6.11 9.71 -7.15
C GLU A 43 -5.65 8.25 -7.06
N ALA A 44 -4.33 8.02 -7.08
CA ALA A 44 -3.75 6.68 -6.94
C ALA A 44 -2.39 6.70 -6.23
N VAL A 45 -2.15 5.68 -5.40
CA VAL A 45 -0.84 5.32 -4.84
C VAL A 45 -0.62 3.83 -5.04
N ILE A 46 0.56 3.43 -5.51
CA ILE A 46 0.97 2.04 -5.67
C ILE A 46 2.01 1.71 -4.60
N VAL A 47 1.69 0.78 -3.70
CA VAL A 47 2.63 0.23 -2.72
C VAL A 47 3.07 -1.13 -3.21
N SER A 48 4.33 -1.26 -3.62
CA SER A 48 4.93 -2.53 -4.08
C SER A 48 6.18 -2.82 -3.28
N THR A 49 6.16 -3.93 -2.54
CA THR A 49 7.24 -4.41 -1.67
C THR A 49 7.45 -5.91 -1.89
N CYS A 50 8.41 -6.53 -1.21
CA CYS A 50 8.59 -7.99 -1.27
C CYS A 50 7.35 -8.79 -0.81
N ASN A 51 6.52 -8.22 0.07
CA ASN A 51 5.42 -8.94 0.71
C ASN A 51 4.03 -8.53 0.21
N ARG A 52 3.91 -7.43 -0.56
CA ARG A 52 2.61 -6.94 -1.07
C ARG A 52 2.73 -6.08 -2.30
N THR A 53 1.71 -6.13 -3.10
CA THR A 53 1.42 -5.13 -4.14
C THR A 53 0.00 -4.65 -3.94
N GLU A 54 -0.17 -3.36 -3.65
CA GLU A 54 -1.45 -2.74 -3.32
C GLU A 54 -1.65 -1.43 -4.08
N LEU A 55 -2.85 -1.24 -4.58
CA LEU A 55 -3.32 -0.04 -5.25
C LEU A 55 -4.30 0.67 -4.32
N TYR A 56 -3.97 1.88 -3.91
CA TYR A 56 -4.85 2.75 -3.15
C TYR A 56 -5.40 3.81 -4.09
N CYS A 57 -6.72 3.86 -4.25
CA CYS A 57 -7.36 4.76 -5.19
C CYS A 57 -8.48 5.55 -4.53
N SER A 58 -8.65 6.81 -4.96
CA SER A 58 -9.88 7.57 -4.77
C SER A 58 -10.72 7.47 -6.03
N LEU A 59 -11.95 6.97 -5.91
CA LEU A 59 -12.79 6.60 -7.03
C LEU A 59 -14.11 7.39 -7.04
N GLU A 60 -14.65 7.62 -8.23
CA GLU A 60 -16.08 7.88 -8.39
C GLU A 60 -16.88 6.62 -8.07
N GLN A 61 -18.16 6.76 -7.65
CA GLN A 61 -18.96 5.61 -7.22
C GLN A 61 -19.06 4.55 -8.32
N GLY A 62 -18.83 3.29 -7.96
CA GLY A 62 -19.03 2.12 -8.84
C GLY A 62 -17.82 1.68 -9.69
N GLN A 63 -16.70 2.39 -9.64
CA GLN A 63 -15.56 2.23 -10.58
C GLN A 63 -14.49 1.20 -10.16
N GLY A 64 -14.66 0.42 -9.10
CA GLY A 64 -13.62 -0.49 -8.57
C GLY A 64 -13.17 -1.60 -9.51
N GLU A 65 -14.04 -2.10 -10.39
CA GLU A 65 -13.70 -3.16 -11.36
C GLU A 65 -12.67 -2.68 -12.41
N GLN A 66 -12.67 -1.40 -12.71
CA GLN A 66 -11.74 -0.84 -13.71
C GLN A 66 -10.29 -0.86 -13.20
N VAL A 67 -10.07 -0.67 -11.90
CA VAL A 67 -8.75 -0.77 -11.28
C VAL A 67 -8.21 -2.20 -11.37
N LEU A 68 -9.07 -3.20 -11.12
CA LEU A 68 -8.72 -4.62 -11.26
C LEU A 68 -8.40 -4.97 -12.71
N ASN A 69 -9.24 -4.56 -13.65
CA ASN A 69 -9.05 -4.81 -15.06
C ASN A 69 -7.78 -4.12 -15.59
N TRP A 70 -7.46 -2.93 -15.07
CA TRP A 70 -6.21 -2.26 -15.39
C TRP A 70 -5.01 -3.05 -14.87
N LEU A 71 -5.02 -3.50 -13.62
CA LEU A 71 -3.93 -4.28 -13.02
C LEU A 71 -3.65 -5.56 -13.83
N GLN A 72 -4.71 -6.28 -14.22
CA GLN A 72 -4.60 -7.49 -15.04
C GLN A 72 -3.95 -7.20 -16.40
N ARG A 73 -4.38 -6.15 -17.10
CA ARG A 73 -3.81 -5.75 -18.38
C ARG A 73 -2.37 -5.28 -18.26
N PHE A 74 -2.06 -4.49 -17.22
CA PHE A 74 -0.73 -3.93 -17.02
C PHE A 74 0.34 -5.00 -16.80
N HIS A 75 -0.02 -6.10 -16.12
CA HIS A 75 0.87 -7.22 -15.82
C HIS A 75 0.62 -8.46 -16.71
N GLU A 76 -0.26 -8.35 -17.71
CA GLU A 76 -0.60 -9.46 -18.64
C GLU A 76 -1.03 -10.74 -17.90
N LEU A 77 -1.91 -10.59 -16.90
CA LEU A 77 -2.38 -11.67 -16.04
C LEU A 77 -3.72 -12.24 -16.49
N GLU A 78 -3.85 -13.56 -16.42
CA GLU A 78 -5.14 -14.21 -16.60
C GLU A 78 -6.07 -13.92 -15.40
N ALA A 79 -7.35 -13.67 -15.69
CA ALA A 79 -8.34 -13.33 -14.67
C ALA A 79 -8.43 -14.39 -13.54
N SER A 80 -8.33 -15.68 -13.89
CA SER A 80 -8.40 -16.79 -12.95
C SER A 80 -7.23 -16.84 -11.96
N GLU A 81 -6.06 -16.36 -12.36
CA GLU A 81 -4.86 -16.35 -11.51
C GLU A 81 -4.94 -15.28 -10.41
N VAL A 82 -5.53 -14.14 -10.74
CA VAL A 82 -5.57 -12.97 -9.85
C VAL A 82 -6.78 -13.00 -8.93
N LEU A 83 -7.95 -13.40 -9.43
CA LEU A 83 -9.22 -13.35 -8.69
C LEU A 83 -9.20 -14.17 -7.39
N SER A 84 -8.44 -15.25 -7.34
CA SER A 84 -8.33 -16.09 -6.14
C SER A 84 -7.39 -15.52 -5.08
N ALA A 85 -6.49 -14.60 -5.46
CA ALA A 85 -5.45 -14.06 -4.60
C ALA A 85 -5.68 -12.59 -4.21
N ILE A 86 -6.54 -11.88 -4.95
CA ILE A 86 -6.75 -10.45 -4.74
C ILE A 86 -7.76 -10.20 -3.63
N TYR A 87 -7.46 -9.25 -2.77
CA TYR A 87 -8.40 -8.69 -1.82
C TYR A 87 -8.78 -7.25 -2.17
N GLN A 88 -9.92 -6.85 -1.69
CA GLN A 88 -10.44 -5.51 -1.91
C GLN A 88 -11.09 -4.98 -0.63
N HIS A 89 -10.65 -3.81 -0.21
CA HIS A 89 -11.23 -3.06 0.90
C HIS A 89 -11.79 -1.74 0.39
N ARG A 90 -12.93 -1.30 0.94
CA ARG A 90 -13.57 -0.05 0.55
C ARG A 90 -13.75 0.88 1.74
N ASP A 91 -13.66 2.17 1.48
CA ASP A 91 -13.94 3.24 2.40
C ASP A 91 -13.30 3.04 3.79
N GLU A 92 -14.07 2.79 4.81
CA GLU A 92 -13.61 2.58 6.18
C GLU A 92 -12.60 1.43 6.32
N GLU A 93 -12.85 0.32 5.63
CA GLU A 93 -11.93 -0.82 5.64
C GLU A 93 -10.64 -0.53 4.85
N ALA A 94 -10.69 0.28 3.79
CA ALA A 94 -9.50 0.71 3.07
C ALA A 94 -8.61 1.63 3.93
N VAL A 95 -9.24 2.55 4.67
CA VAL A 95 -8.54 3.42 5.62
C VAL A 95 -7.89 2.61 6.73
N ARG A 96 -8.64 1.70 7.36
CA ARG A 96 -8.15 0.80 8.41
C ARG A 96 -6.99 -0.04 7.90
N HIS A 97 -7.13 -0.62 6.70
CA HIS A 97 -6.11 -1.46 6.10
C HIS A 97 -4.79 -0.70 5.90
N LEU A 98 -4.82 0.50 5.29
CA LEU A 98 -3.60 1.30 5.11
C LEU A 98 -2.94 1.66 6.45
N MET A 99 -3.71 2.05 7.46
CA MET A 99 -3.18 2.35 8.79
C MET A 99 -2.54 1.10 9.43
N ARG A 100 -3.16 -0.08 9.31
CA ARG A 100 -2.60 -1.36 9.78
C ARG A 100 -1.29 -1.68 9.08
N VAL A 101 -1.26 -1.55 7.74
CA VAL A 101 -0.04 -1.77 6.94
C VAL A 101 1.07 -0.82 7.38
N ALA A 102 0.77 0.49 7.53
CA ALA A 102 1.75 1.49 7.94
C ALA A 102 2.30 1.25 9.36
N CYS A 103 1.49 0.66 10.25
CA CYS A 103 1.90 0.26 11.59
C CYS A 103 2.67 -1.07 11.61
N GLY A 104 2.75 -1.80 10.49
CA GLY A 104 3.33 -3.15 10.42
C GLY A 104 2.43 -4.24 11.04
N LEU A 105 1.14 -3.96 11.28
CA LEU A 105 0.18 -4.94 11.84
C LEU A 105 -0.26 -5.98 10.82
N ASP A 106 -0.04 -5.71 9.53
CA ASP A 106 -0.33 -6.61 8.42
C ASP A 106 0.96 -7.09 7.72
N SER A 107 2.12 -6.88 8.32
CA SER A 107 3.41 -7.32 7.80
C SER A 107 3.69 -8.78 8.18
N LEU A 108 4.50 -9.47 7.37
CA LEU A 108 5.01 -10.82 7.67
C LEU A 108 5.64 -10.86 9.07
N VAL A 109 6.35 -9.80 9.41
CA VAL A 109 6.88 -9.55 10.75
C VAL A 109 6.07 -8.44 11.40
N LEU A 110 5.32 -8.80 12.42
CA LEU A 110 4.45 -7.87 13.14
C LEU A 110 5.26 -6.71 13.73
N GLY A 111 4.92 -5.48 13.35
CA GLY A 111 5.59 -4.26 13.80
C GLY A 111 6.89 -3.92 13.04
N GLU A 112 7.17 -4.54 11.89
CA GLU A 112 8.37 -4.27 11.10
C GLU A 112 8.54 -2.78 10.79
N PRO A 113 9.69 -2.15 11.14
CA PRO A 113 9.88 -0.72 10.94
C PRO A 113 10.02 -0.32 9.46
N GLN A 114 10.47 -1.23 8.59
CA GLN A 114 10.78 -0.94 7.19
C GLN A 114 9.54 -0.60 6.36
N ILE A 115 8.40 -1.23 6.64
CA ILE A 115 7.17 -1.01 5.86
C ILE A 115 6.74 0.46 5.83
N LEU A 116 6.91 1.20 6.93
CA LEU A 116 6.57 2.63 6.96
C LEU A 116 7.47 3.44 6.00
N GLY A 117 8.76 3.12 5.94
CA GLY A 117 9.71 3.72 4.99
C GLY A 117 9.30 3.45 3.55
N GLN A 118 8.95 2.21 3.23
CA GLN A 118 8.49 1.79 1.90
C GLN A 118 7.19 2.50 1.48
N ILE A 119 6.20 2.61 2.39
CA ILE A 119 4.96 3.35 2.10
C ILE A 119 5.23 4.84 1.87
N LYS A 120 6.13 5.46 2.64
CA LYS A 120 6.53 6.86 2.42
C LYS A 120 7.19 7.05 1.05
N GLN A 121 8.02 6.11 0.63
CA GLN A 121 8.66 6.14 -0.69
C GLN A 121 7.62 5.98 -1.81
N SER A 122 6.68 5.05 -1.69
CA SER A 122 5.57 4.87 -2.63
C SER A 122 4.71 6.13 -2.75
N TYR A 123 4.40 6.78 -1.62
CA TYR A 123 3.70 8.05 -1.60
C TYR A 123 4.50 9.17 -2.28
N ALA A 124 5.81 9.24 -2.07
CA ALA A 124 6.66 10.24 -2.73
C ALA A 124 6.69 10.04 -4.26
N HIS A 125 6.72 8.80 -4.76
CA HIS A 125 6.57 8.52 -6.20
C HIS A 125 5.22 8.99 -6.74
N ALA A 126 4.12 8.74 -6.00
CA ALA A 126 2.80 9.19 -6.39
C ALA A 126 2.68 10.73 -6.42
N GLN A 127 3.33 11.44 -5.49
CA GLN A 127 3.41 12.91 -5.52
C GLN A 127 4.20 13.41 -6.73
N GLN A 128 5.34 12.80 -7.05
CA GLN A 128 6.15 13.18 -8.22
C GLN A 128 5.40 12.93 -9.54
N ALA A 129 4.57 11.88 -9.59
CA ALA A 129 3.73 11.57 -10.73
C ALA A 129 2.43 12.41 -10.79
N GLU A 130 2.23 13.35 -9.83
CA GLU A 130 1.00 14.15 -9.68
C GLU A 130 -0.27 13.29 -9.53
N ALA A 131 -0.11 12.06 -9.06
CA ALA A 131 -1.19 11.07 -8.91
C ALA A 131 -1.95 11.20 -7.58
N VAL A 132 -1.50 12.05 -6.67
CA VAL A 132 -2.08 12.22 -5.33
C VAL A 132 -2.40 13.68 -5.07
N LYS A 133 -3.61 13.92 -4.59
CA LYS A 133 -4.11 15.21 -4.11
C LYS A 133 -5.32 14.97 -3.19
N GLY A 134 -5.66 15.90 -2.31
CA GLY A 134 -6.90 15.85 -1.53
C GLY A 134 -7.02 14.70 -0.54
N SER A 135 -7.86 13.71 -0.82
CA SER A 135 -8.24 12.69 0.16
C SER A 135 -7.17 11.63 0.40
N LEU A 136 -6.51 11.12 -0.64
CA LEU A 136 -5.42 10.15 -0.46
C LEU A 136 -4.19 10.81 0.18
N GLU A 137 -3.85 12.04 -0.21
CA GLU A 137 -2.76 12.77 0.44
C GLU A 137 -2.96 12.81 1.96
N ARG A 138 -4.16 13.25 2.40
CA ARG A 138 -4.47 13.34 3.82
C ARG A 138 -4.49 11.97 4.50
N LEU A 139 -5.00 10.94 3.82
CA LEU A 139 -5.02 9.57 4.35
C LEU A 139 -3.61 9.04 4.60
N PHE A 140 -2.69 9.22 3.65
CA PHE A 140 -1.30 8.79 3.81
C PHE A 140 -0.58 9.55 4.91
N GLN A 141 -0.73 10.89 4.96
CA GLN A 141 -0.16 11.70 6.05
C GLN A 141 -0.70 11.30 7.42
N LYS A 142 -2.02 11.07 7.53
CA LYS A 142 -2.63 10.57 8.77
C LYS A 142 -2.07 9.19 9.14
N SER A 143 -1.94 8.28 8.18
CA SER A 143 -1.38 6.94 8.42
C SER A 143 0.08 6.98 8.90
N PHE A 144 0.89 7.93 8.43
CA PHE A 144 2.26 8.15 8.94
C PHE A 144 2.25 8.63 10.40
N SER A 145 1.32 9.50 10.75
CA SER A 145 1.14 9.96 12.13
C SER A 145 0.70 8.83 13.06
N VAL A 146 -0.27 8.01 12.60
CA VAL A 146 -0.76 6.85 13.34
C VAL A 146 0.36 5.84 13.57
N ALA A 147 1.14 5.52 12.55
CA ALA A 147 2.28 4.61 12.67
C ALA A 147 3.33 5.11 13.67
N LYS A 148 3.55 6.43 13.72
CA LYS A 148 4.44 7.02 14.73
C LYS A 148 3.84 6.91 16.14
N ARG A 149 2.55 7.23 16.31
CA ARG A 149 1.83 7.10 17.59
C ARG A 149 1.88 5.66 18.10
N VAL A 150 1.55 4.68 17.27
CA VAL A 150 1.58 3.26 17.62
C VAL A 150 2.96 2.82 18.10
N ARG A 151 4.04 3.25 17.43
CA ARG A 151 5.41 2.91 17.84
C ARG A 151 5.85 3.57 19.13
N THR A 152 5.29 4.74 19.46
CA THR A 152 5.61 5.47 20.70
C THR A 152 4.79 4.95 21.88
N ASP A 153 3.52 4.63 21.66
CA ASP A 153 2.55 4.36 22.73
C ASP A 153 2.41 2.86 23.01
N THR A 154 2.97 1.98 22.16
CA THR A 154 2.90 0.51 22.32
C THR A 154 4.28 -0.13 22.20
N GLU A 155 4.42 -1.35 22.73
CA GLU A 155 5.68 -2.13 22.61
C GLU A 155 5.89 -2.76 21.22
N ILE A 156 5.02 -2.49 20.24
CA ILE A 156 5.09 -3.12 18.91
C ILE A 156 6.38 -2.74 18.17
N GLY A 157 6.89 -1.53 18.40
CA GLY A 157 8.14 -1.04 17.82
C GLY A 157 9.39 -1.57 18.51
N ALA A 158 9.31 -1.95 19.78
CA ALA A 158 10.47 -2.40 20.58
C ALA A 158 10.81 -3.89 20.33
N SER A 159 9.86 -4.67 19.84
CA SER A 159 9.99 -6.13 19.68
C SER A 159 10.03 -6.60 18.20
N ALA A 160 10.27 -5.70 17.25
CA ALA A 160 10.27 -6.03 15.84
C ALA A 160 11.43 -6.97 15.47
N VAL A 161 11.13 -8.25 15.31
CA VAL A 161 12.04 -9.21 14.64
C VAL A 161 11.92 -8.92 13.15
N SER A 162 12.96 -8.38 12.55
CA SER A 162 12.98 -8.13 11.10
C SER A 162 13.21 -9.43 10.33
N VAL A 163 12.84 -9.45 9.03
CA VAL A 163 13.23 -10.52 8.10
C VAL A 163 14.75 -10.74 8.14
N ALA A 164 15.52 -9.66 8.30
CA ALA A 164 16.97 -9.70 8.52
C ALA A 164 17.37 -10.52 9.77
N PHE A 165 16.69 -10.29 10.90
CA PHE A 165 16.92 -11.07 12.12
C PHE A 165 16.52 -12.55 11.93
N ALA A 166 15.41 -12.83 11.23
CA ALA A 166 14.98 -14.20 10.95
C ALA A 166 15.99 -14.93 10.09
N ALA A 167 16.55 -14.28 9.06
CA ALA A 167 17.61 -14.85 8.22
C ALA A 167 18.87 -15.21 9.03
N VAL A 168 19.32 -14.30 9.89
CA VAL A 168 20.48 -14.57 10.77
C VAL A 168 20.16 -15.62 11.82
N SER A 169 18.94 -15.64 12.37
CA SER A 169 18.49 -16.66 13.32
C SER A 169 18.42 -18.04 12.69
N LEU A 170 18.03 -18.15 11.43
CA LEU A 170 18.06 -19.39 10.67
C LEU A 170 19.49 -19.86 10.45
N ALA A 171 20.39 -18.96 10.06
CA ALA A 171 21.82 -19.28 9.92
C ALA A 171 22.41 -19.85 11.23
N ARG A 172 22.03 -19.31 12.39
CA ARG A 172 22.45 -19.82 13.72
C ARG A 172 21.98 -21.23 14.04
N ARG A 173 20.86 -21.68 13.45
CA ARG A 173 20.38 -23.06 13.65
C ARG A 173 21.18 -24.06 12.81
N ILE A 174 21.76 -23.61 11.71
CA ILE A 174 22.50 -24.45 10.76
C ILE A 174 23.98 -24.46 11.12
N PHE A 175 24.55 -23.31 11.47
CA PHE A 175 25.96 -23.20 11.85
C PHE A 175 26.08 -23.08 13.36
N SER A 176 26.90 -23.97 13.95
CA SER A 176 27.15 -23.97 15.41
C SER A 176 27.87 -22.71 15.90
N ASP A 177 28.67 -22.08 15.03
CA ASP A 177 29.42 -20.85 15.31
C ASP A 177 29.49 -19.98 14.04
N LEU A 178 28.74 -18.88 14.04
CA LEU A 178 28.71 -17.93 12.91
C LEU A 178 30.03 -17.14 12.79
N SER A 179 30.81 -16.99 13.86
CA SER A 179 32.05 -16.21 13.82
C SER A 179 33.10 -16.77 12.87
N GLN A 180 33.01 -18.07 12.56
CA GLN A 180 33.91 -18.78 11.64
C GLN A 180 33.43 -18.73 10.18
N THR A 181 32.21 -18.27 9.93
CA THR A 181 31.62 -18.27 8.59
C THR A 181 32.06 -17.05 7.77
N LYS A 182 32.10 -17.23 6.45
CA LYS A 182 32.24 -16.13 5.48
C LYS A 182 30.91 -15.86 4.84
N VAL A 183 30.43 -14.63 4.92
CA VAL A 183 29.09 -14.23 4.48
C VAL A 183 29.19 -13.31 3.28
N LEU A 184 28.45 -13.64 2.22
CA LEU A 184 28.22 -12.77 1.05
C LEU A 184 26.84 -12.12 1.18
N LEU A 185 26.82 -10.80 1.17
CA LEU A 185 25.64 -9.96 1.14
C LEU A 185 25.45 -9.42 -0.28
N VAL A 186 24.32 -9.71 -0.90
CA VAL A 186 24.00 -9.24 -2.25
C VAL A 186 22.93 -8.15 -2.17
N GLY A 187 23.32 -6.94 -2.54
CA GLY A 187 22.56 -5.71 -2.34
C GLY A 187 23.21 -4.78 -1.32
N ALA A 188 22.75 -3.54 -1.25
CA ALA A 188 23.18 -2.53 -0.28
C ALA A 188 21.99 -1.62 0.11
N GLY A 189 20.82 -2.22 0.31
CA GLY A 189 19.62 -1.57 0.83
C GLY A 189 19.51 -1.73 2.35
N GLU A 190 18.50 -1.07 2.94
CA GLU A 190 18.24 -1.08 4.40
C GLU A 190 18.15 -2.49 4.99
N THR A 191 17.57 -3.45 4.25
CA THR A 191 17.46 -4.83 4.72
C THR A 191 18.83 -5.50 4.85
N ILE A 192 19.72 -5.30 3.87
CA ILE A 192 21.09 -5.86 3.90
C ILE A 192 21.94 -5.17 4.98
N GLU A 193 21.78 -3.86 5.19
CA GLU A 193 22.42 -3.15 6.28
C GLU A 193 22.01 -3.74 7.65
N LEU A 194 20.73 -4.01 7.83
CA LEU A 194 20.20 -4.61 9.06
C LEU A 194 20.70 -6.06 9.24
N VAL A 195 20.81 -6.84 8.17
CA VAL A 195 21.43 -8.17 8.17
C VAL A 195 22.89 -8.07 8.62
N ALA A 196 23.65 -7.14 8.02
CA ALA A 196 25.07 -6.95 8.38
C ALA A 196 25.24 -6.59 9.87
N ARG A 197 24.35 -5.74 10.39
CA ARG A 197 24.34 -5.37 11.81
C ARG A 197 24.07 -6.56 12.72
N HIS A 198 23.06 -7.38 12.42
CA HIS A 198 22.79 -8.60 13.19
C HIS A 198 23.89 -9.66 13.07
N LEU A 199 24.53 -9.80 11.90
CA LEU A 199 25.69 -10.68 11.75
C LEU A 199 26.88 -10.20 12.62
N ARG A 200 27.10 -8.88 12.68
CA ARG A 200 28.14 -8.29 13.53
C ARG A 200 27.89 -8.56 15.01
N GLU A 201 26.62 -8.47 15.45
CA GLU A 201 26.21 -8.85 16.83
C GLU A 201 26.51 -10.34 17.14
N GLN A 202 26.57 -11.18 16.13
CA GLN A 202 26.96 -12.60 16.23
C GLN A 202 28.46 -12.83 16.00
N ASN A 203 29.28 -11.77 16.05
CA ASN A 203 30.74 -11.81 15.87
C ASN A 203 31.20 -12.27 14.47
N VAL A 204 30.36 -12.16 13.44
CA VAL A 204 30.80 -12.40 12.06
C VAL A 204 31.68 -11.24 11.62
N THR A 205 32.94 -11.54 11.26
CA THR A 205 33.94 -10.54 10.85
C THR A 205 34.31 -10.67 9.36
N ARG A 206 33.98 -11.80 8.72
CA ARG A 206 34.30 -12.06 7.31
C ARG A 206 33.08 -11.83 6.45
N MET A 207 32.83 -10.57 6.09
CA MET A 207 31.72 -10.19 5.23
C MET A 207 32.21 -9.69 3.87
N MET A 208 31.50 -10.03 2.83
CA MET A 208 31.62 -9.53 1.46
C MET A 208 30.31 -8.85 1.07
N VAL A 209 30.36 -7.72 0.39
CA VAL A 209 29.17 -6.99 -0.07
C VAL A 209 29.27 -6.81 -1.57
N ALA A 210 28.30 -7.38 -2.28
CA ALA A 210 28.17 -7.22 -3.73
C ALA A 210 26.97 -6.32 -4.06
N ASN A 211 27.19 -5.30 -4.90
CA ASN A 211 26.11 -4.43 -5.32
C ASN A 211 26.37 -3.86 -6.73
N ARG A 212 25.29 -3.55 -7.46
CA ARG A 212 25.38 -2.91 -8.78
C ARG A 212 26.08 -1.54 -8.71
N THR A 213 25.78 -0.76 -7.66
CA THR A 213 26.41 0.54 -7.41
C THR A 213 27.48 0.39 -6.34
N LEU A 214 28.74 0.41 -6.74
CA LEU A 214 29.91 0.16 -5.87
C LEU A 214 29.97 1.12 -4.67
N GLN A 215 29.61 2.40 -4.90
CA GLN A 215 29.60 3.42 -3.84
C GLN A 215 28.68 3.08 -2.67
N ARG A 216 27.49 2.50 -2.94
CA ARG A 216 26.56 2.06 -1.87
C ARG A 216 27.15 0.88 -1.10
N ALA A 217 27.77 -0.07 -1.78
CA ALA A 217 28.46 -1.18 -1.14
C ALA A 217 29.66 -0.72 -0.29
N GLN A 218 30.39 0.31 -0.74
CA GLN A 218 31.51 0.90 0.01
C GLN A 218 31.07 1.50 1.34
N LEU A 219 29.97 2.28 1.37
CA LEU A 219 29.44 2.86 2.60
C LEU A 219 29.12 1.77 3.63
N LEU A 220 28.47 0.70 3.19
CA LEU A 220 28.15 -0.44 4.05
C LEU A 220 29.42 -1.16 4.50
N ALA A 221 30.38 -1.35 3.62
CA ALA A 221 31.62 -2.05 3.91
C ALA A 221 32.52 -1.28 4.91
N GLU A 222 32.55 0.04 4.83
CA GLU A 222 33.27 0.88 5.78
C GLU A 222 32.74 0.73 7.22
N GLU A 223 31.40 0.64 7.39
CA GLU A 223 30.77 0.45 8.70
C GLU A 223 31.09 -0.92 9.29
N PHE A 224 31.10 -1.99 8.48
CA PHE A 224 31.23 -3.38 8.94
C PHE A 224 32.59 -4.03 8.68
N GLY A 225 33.52 -3.35 8.03
CA GLY A 225 34.82 -3.89 7.68
C GLY A 225 34.72 -5.01 6.61
N ALA A 226 33.78 -4.90 5.67
CA ALA A 226 33.51 -5.90 4.66
C ALA A 226 34.35 -5.68 3.37
N GLN A 227 34.58 -6.75 2.62
CA GLN A 227 35.14 -6.69 1.28
C GLN A 227 34.05 -6.24 0.29
N VAL A 228 34.36 -5.30 -0.59
CA VAL A 228 33.41 -4.81 -1.60
C VAL A 228 33.70 -5.45 -2.94
N MET A 229 32.61 -5.76 -3.69
CA MET A 229 32.69 -6.24 -5.07
C MET A 229 31.48 -5.80 -5.88
N THR A 230 31.59 -5.86 -7.20
CA THR A 230 30.46 -5.70 -8.12
C THR A 230 29.66 -7.00 -8.23
N LEU A 231 28.43 -6.93 -8.79
CA LEU A 231 27.64 -8.15 -9.04
C LEU A 231 28.33 -9.07 -10.06
N GLU A 232 29.10 -8.53 -10.98
CA GLU A 232 29.80 -9.26 -12.02
C GLU A 232 30.99 -10.09 -11.47
N GLU A 233 31.54 -9.68 -10.33
CA GLU A 233 32.63 -10.38 -9.63
C GLU A 233 32.14 -11.52 -8.72
N ILE A 234 30.83 -11.62 -8.45
CA ILE A 234 30.27 -12.68 -7.59
C ILE A 234 30.76 -14.10 -7.99
N PRO A 235 30.79 -14.49 -9.27
CA PRO A 235 31.23 -15.84 -9.66
C PRO A 235 32.63 -16.19 -9.18
N ASP A 236 33.52 -15.23 -9.05
CA ASP A 236 34.92 -15.44 -8.67
C ASP A 236 35.05 -15.66 -7.15
N TYR A 237 34.16 -15.09 -6.33
CA TYR A 237 34.22 -15.13 -4.88
C TYR A 237 33.14 -16.00 -4.22
N LEU A 238 32.09 -16.42 -4.95
CA LEU A 238 30.96 -17.15 -4.38
C LEU A 238 31.40 -18.45 -3.70
N HIS A 239 32.45 -19.12 -4.19
CA HIS A 239 32.98 -20.36 -3.62
C HIS A 239 33.56 -20.16 -2.20
N GLU A 240 33.84 -18.94 -1.79
CA GLU A 240 34.36 -18.63 -0.44
C GLU A 240 33.24 -18.47 0.59
N ALA A 241 32.01 -18.12 0.14
CA ALA A 241 30.89 -17.86 1.02
C ALA A 241 30.28 -19.13 1.61
N ASP A 242 30.14 -19.19 2.92
CA ASP A 242 29.37 -20.22 3.61
C ASP A 242 27.88 -19.86 3.69
N ILE A 243 27.60 -18.56 3.77
CA ILE A 243 26.27 -17.98 3.83
C ILE A 243 26.15 -16.92 2.75
N VAL A 244 25.05 -16.92 2.00
CA VAL A 244 24.69 -15.89 1.03
C VAL A 244 23.33 -15.34 1.42
N ILE A 245 23.21 -14.00 1.58
CA ILE A 245 21.92 -13.34 1.84
C ILE A 245 21.72 -12.29 0.77
N SER A 246 20.63 -12.40 0.02
CA SER A 246 20.33 -11.53 -1.12
C SER A 246 19.06 -10.72 -0.89
N SER A 247 19.14 -9.42 -1.20
CA SER A 247 18.01 -8.49 -1.16
C SER A 247 18.28 -7.31 -2.10
N THR A 248 17.95 -7.49 -3.37
CA THR A 248 18.06 -6.43 -4.38
C THR A 248 16.71 -6.09 -5.01
N ALA A 249 16.67 -5.07 -5.85
CA ALA A 249 15.51 -4.73 -6.68
C ALA A 249 15.75 -5.17 -8.16
N SER A 250 16.52 -6.24 -8.36
CA SER A 250 16.77 -6.76 -9.71
C SER A 250 15.51 -7.40 -10.27
N PRO A 251 15.13 -7.11 -11.51
CA PRO A 251 14.01 -7.78 -12.17
C PRO A 251 14.34 -9.21 -12.63
N LEU A 252 15.62 -9.60 -12.59
CA LEU A 252 16.09 -10.92 -12.99
C LEU A 252 16.99 -11.50 -11.91
N PRO A 253 17.02 -12.85 -11.76
CA PRO A 253 17.93 -13.51 -10.85
C PRO A 253 19.38 -13.14 -11.10
N ILE A 254 20.13 -12.92 -10.02
CA ILE A 254 21.56 -12.60 -10.03
C ILE A 254 22.39 -13.86 -9.86
N LEU A 255 21.89 -14.80 -9.04
CA LEU A 255 22.56 -16.07 -8.74
C LEU A 255 21.83 -17.23 -9.44
N GLY A 256 22.39 -17.68 -10.55
CA GLY A 256 21.85 -18.82 -11.29
C GLY A 256 22.38 -20.17 -10.77
N LYS A 257 21.63 -21.25 -11.01
CA LYS A 257 21.98 -22.64 -10.64
C LYS A 257 23.40 -23.03 -11.09
N GLY A 258 23.75 -22.72 -12.33
CA GLY A 258 25.08 -23.04 -12.86
C GLY A 258 26.23 -22.30 -12.19
N MET A 259 25.98 -21.10 -11.64
CA MET A 259 26.96 -20.34 -10.86
C MET A 259 27.18 -21.00 -9.50
N VAL A 260 26.10 -21.33 -8.79
CA VAL A 260 26.14 -21.99 -7.47
C VAL A 260 26.79 -23.39 -7.61
N GLU A 261 26.46 -24.15 -8.64
CA GLU A 261 27.06 -25.44 -8.91
C GLU A 261 28.59 -25.39 -9.07
N ARG A 262 29.09 -24.39 -9.84
CA ARG A 262 30.54 -24.14 -9.99
C ARG A 262 31.19 -23.80 -8.66
N ALA A 263 30.54 -22.94 -7.87
CA ALA A 263 31.03 -22.56 -6.55
C ALA A 263 31.09 -23.75 -5.59
N LEU A 264 30.08 -24.61 -5.58
CA LEU A 264 30.06 -25.85 -4.80
C LEU A 264 31.19 -26.81 -5.17
N LYS A 265 31.45 -26.97 -6.47
CA LYS A 265 32.60 -27.79 -6.95
C LYS A 265 33.94 -27.21 -6.46
N ALA A 266 34.14 -25.92 -6.59
CA ALA A 266 35.36 -25.25 -6.15
C ALA A 266 35.60 -25.35 -4.65
N ARG A 267 34.53 -25.32 -3.83
CA ARG A 267 34.57 -25.49 -2.38
C ARG A 267 34.53 -26.95 -1.91
N ARG A 268 34.69 -27.90 -2.81
CA ARG A 268 34.68 -29.37 -2.55
C ARG A 268 33.37 -29.80 -1.89
N PHE A 269 32.25 -29.32 -2.35
CA PHE A 269 30.90 -29.64 -1.89
C PHE A 269 30.67 -29.37 -0.40
N ARG A 270 31.42 -28.39 0.19
CA ARG A 270 31.04 -27.87 1.50
C ARG A 270 29.68 -27.16 1.35
N PRO A 271 28.73 -27.46 2.26
CA PRO A 271 27.38 -26.85 2.16
C PRO A 271 27.39 -25.34 2.07
N MET A 272 26.47 -24.79 1.29
CA MET A 272 26.22 -23.36 1.16
C MET A 272 24.80 -23.07 1.58
N PHE A 273 24.64 -22.12 2.49
CA PHE A 273 23.36 -21.63 2.96
C PHE A 273 23.01 -20.33 2.22
N LEU A 274 21.86 -20.32 1.52
CA LEU A 274 21.41 -19.21 0.72
C LEU A 274 20.06 -18.73 1.24
N VAL A 275 19.91 -17.42 1.45
CA VAL A 275 18.66 -16.79 1.86
C VAL A 275 18.32 -15.69 0.87
N ASP A 276 17.23 -15.88 0.15
CA ASP A 276 16.69 -14.90 -0.79
C ASP A 276 15.50 -14.17 -0.17
N ILE A 277 15.71 -12.92 0.20
CA ILE A 277 14.67 -12.04 0.75
C ILE A 277 14.23 -10.95 -0.24
N ALA A 278 14.61 -11.09 -1.51
CA ALA A 278 14.18 -10.22 -2.59
C ALA A 278 12.86 -10.68 -3.22
N VAL A 279 12.11 -9.74 -3.75
CA VAL A 279 10.98 -9.97 -4.64
C VAL A 279 11.01 -8.86 -5.71
N PRO A 280 11.22 -9.21 -6.99
CA PRO A 280 11.46 -10.57 -7.53
C PRO A 280 12.70 -11.22 -6.93
N ARG A 281 12.78 -12.57 -7.05
CA ARG A 281 13.90 -13.34 -6.49
C ARG A 281 15.23 -13.01 -7.16
N ASP A 282 16.26 -12.90 -6.34
CA ASP A 282 17.64 -12.73 -6.78
C ASP A 282 18.32 -14.07 -7.08
N ILE A 283 17.79 -15.21 -6.58
CA ILE A 283 18.33 -16.55 -6.70
C ILE A 283 17.36 -17.44 -7.49
N GLU A 284 17.84 -18.13 -8.52
CA GLU A 284 17.02 -19.07 -9.29
C GLU A 284 16.49 -20.19 -8.39
N ALA A 285 15.20 -20.54 -8.56
CA ALA A 285 14.55 -21.58 -7.76
C ALA A 285 15.23 -22.94 -7.91
N GLU A 286 15.77 -23.22 -9.08
CA GLU A 286 16.47 -24.45 -9.43
C GLU A 286 17.76 -24.66 -8.62
N VAL A 287 18.25 -23.67 -7.87
CA VAL A 287 19.35 -23.82 -6.90
C VAL A 287 18.99 -24.79 -5.79
N ASP A 288 17.70 -24.87 -5.41
CA ASP A 288 17.21 -25.84 -4.41
C ASP A 288 17.33 -27.30 -4.82
N GLU A 289 17.54 -27.57 -6.12
CA GLU A 289 17.80 -28.94 -6.62
C GLU A 289 19.25 -29.43 -6.35
N LEU A 290 20.15 -28.54 -5.91
CA LEU A 290 21.55 -28.88 -5.62
C LEU A 290 21.69 -29.41 -4.21
N SER A 291 22.24 -30.62 -4.07
CA SER A 291 22.31 -31.37 -2.80
C SER A 291 23.03 -30.64 -1.66
N ASP A 292 23.99 -29.77 -1.99
CA ASP A 292 24.80 -29.04 -1.00
C ASP A 292 24.50 -27.56 -0.95
N ALA A 293 23.40 -27.08 -1.59
CA ALA A 293 22.85 -25.76 -1.49
C ALA A 293 21.52 -25.80 -0.71
N TYR A 294 21.41 -24.99 0.30
CA TYR A 294 20.21 -24.88 1.12
C TYR A 294 19.61 -23.51 0.87
N LEU A 295 18.62 -23.45 -0.03
CA LEU A 295 17.94 -22.21 -0.41
C LEU A 295 16.70 -22.00 0.46
N TYR A 296 16.63 -20.82 1.06
CA TYR A 296 15.46 -20.33 1.80
C TYR A 296 14.99 -19.02 1.21
N THR A 297 13.69 -18.88 1.06
CA THR A 297 13.03 -17.67 0.60
C THR A 297 12.47 -16.85 1.76
N VAL A 298 11.96 -15.67 1.46
CA VAL A 298 11.28 -14.82 2.45
C VAL A 298 10.09 -15.57 3.12
N ASP A 299 9.41 -16.46 2.40
CA ASP A 299 8.27 -17.22 2.94
C ASP A 299 8.73 -18.33 3.92
N ASP A 300 9.87 -18.93 3.71
CA ASP A 300 10.44 -19.96 4.60
C ASP A 300 10.85 -19.38 5.96
N LEU A 301 11.13 -18.07 6.03
CA LEU A 301 11.45 -17.38 7.27
C LEU A 301 10.23 -17.19 8.18
N GLN A 302 9.02 -17.35 7.66
CA GLN A 302 7.77 -17.11 8.40
C GLN A 302 7.66 -17.98 9.67
N GLY A 303 7.99 -19.27 9.58
CA GLY A 303 7.93 -20.18 10.73
C GLY A 303 8.88 -19.83 11.89
N ILE A 304 9.95 -19.08 11.60
CA ILE A 304 10.91 -18.63 12.63
C ILE A 304 10.39 -17.39 13.35
N ILE A 305 9.64 -16.56 12.63
CA ILE A 305 9.05 -15.32 13.13
C ILE A 305 7.91 -15.62 14.11
N GLU A 306 7.17 -16.70 13.90
CA GLU A 306 6.01 -17.10 14.70
C GLU A 306 6.35 -17.50 16.16
N GLN A 307 7.58 -17.90 16.46
CA GLN A 307 7.96 -18.40 17.80
C GLN A 307 7.95 -17.34 18.93
N ASN A 308 7.82 -16.04 18.62
CA ASN A 308 7.77 -14.94 19.61
C ASN A 308 6.39 -14.25 19.71
N LEU A 309 5.33 -14.98 19.41
CA LEU A 309 4.00 -14.45 19.10
C LEU A 309 3.21 -13.87 20.28
N GLU A 310 3.36 -14.37 21.51
CA GLU A 310 2.45 -14.00 22.61
C GLU A 310 2.61 -12.55 23.10
N THR A 311 3.85 -12.09 23.25
CA THR A 311 4.11 -10.70 23.67
C THR A 311 3.67 -9.71 22.58
N ARG A 312 3.83 -10.11 21.30
CA ARG A 312 3.44 -9.30 20.15
C ARG A 312 1.96 -9.22 19.94
N LYS A 313 1.20 -10.29 20.22
CA LYS A 313 -0.27 -10.27 20.13
C LYS A 313 -0.87 -9.23 21.05
N ARG A 314 -0.31 -9.06 22.27
CA ARG A 314 -0.79 -8.03 23.21
C ARG A 314 -0.49 -6.62 22.68
N ALA A 315 0.75 -6.35 22.26
CA ALA A 315 1.12 -5.06 21.67
C ALA A 315 0.34 -4.75 20.38
N ALA A 316 0.03 -5.78 19.58
CA ALA A 316 -0.82 -5.64 18.40
C ALA A 316 -2.27 -5.28 18.76
N ALA A 317 -2.83 -5.86 19.83
CA ALA A 317 -4.18 -5.52 20.27
C ALA A 317 -4.28 -4.06 20.73
N GLU A 318 -3.25 -3.55 21.44
CA GLU A 318 -3.18 -2.13 21.82
C GLU A 318 -3.06 -1.22 20.57
N ALA A 319 -2.23 -1.61 19.62
CA ALA A 319 -2.08 -0.88 18.36
C ALA A 319 -3.37 -0.86 17.53
N GLU A 320 -4.15 -1.96 17.51
CA GLU A 320 -5.45 -2.02 16.84
C GLU A 320 -6.46 -1.03 17.42
N LEU A 321 -6.45 -0.80 18.74
CA LEU A 321 -7.33 0.20 19.36
C LEU A 321 -6.98 1.61 18.87
N ILE A 322 -5.69 1.95 18.76
CA ILE A 322 -5.24 3.23 18.23
C ILE A 322 -5.67 3.36 16.75
N VAL A 323 -5.47 2.31 15.95
CA VAL A 323 -5.89 2.30 14.54
C VAL A 323 -7.39 2.52 14.40
N GLN A 324 -8.22 1.91 15.26
CA GLN A 324 -9.67 2.09 15.25
C GLN A 324 -10.07 3.54 15.55
N GLU A 325 -9.52 4.12 16.63
CA GLU A 325 -9.75 5.52 17.00
C GLU A 325 -9.43 6.47 15.86
N GLU A 326 -8.23 6.33 15.29
CA GLU A 326 -7.71 7.21 14.24
C GLU A 326 -8.42 7.02 12.89
N ARG A 327 -8.90 5.80 12.59
CA ARG A 327 -9.78 5.53 11.46
C ARG A 327 -11.10 6.28 11.61
N ASP A 328 -11.73 6.22 12.79
CA ASP A 328 -13.03 6.85 13.04
C ASP A 328 -12.93 8.38 12.92
N ASP A 329 -11.85 8.97 13.44
CA ASP A 329 -11.53 10.38 13.29
C ASP A 329 -11.36 10.77 11.82
N PHE A 330 -10.59 10.00 11.06
CA PHE A 330 -10.40 10.25 9.64
C PHE A 330 -11.71 10.13 8.87
N MET A 331 -12.51 9.10 9.13
CA MET A 331 -13.79 8.90 8.46
C MET A 331 -14.82 9.99 8.81
N GLY A 332 -14.77 10.51 10.03
CA GLY A 332 -15.55 11.71 10.43
C GLY A 332 -15.21 12.92 9.54
N TRP A 333 -13.93 13.21 9.41
CA TRP A 333 -13.46 14.27 8.51
C TRP A 333 -13.83 13.98 7.04
N TYR A 334 -13.57 12.77 6.54
CA TYR A 334 -13.83 12.38 5.15
C TYR A 334 -15.30 12.57 4.78
N ARG A 335 -16.22 12.14 5.64
CA ARG A 335 -17.67 12.35 5.48
C ARG A 335 -18.05 13.84 5.51
N SER A 336 -17.42 14.61 6.38
CA SER A 336 -17.70 16.05 6.47
C SER A 336 -17.30 16.81 5.21
N GLN A 337 -16.17 16.47 4.59
CA GLN A 337 -15.74 17.07 3.31
C GLN A 337 -16.73 16.79 2.18
N HIS A 338 -17.22 15.55 2.06
CA HIS A 338 -18.25 15.21 1.05
C HIS A 338 -19.58 15.96 1.29
N SER A 339 -19.90 16.24 2.56
CA SER A 339 -21.08 17.04 2.89
C SER A 339 -20.92 18.49 2.50
N VAL A 340 -19.72 19.07 2.67
CA VAL A 340 -19.43 20.46 2.29
C VAL A 340 -19.56 20.65 0.77
N ASP A 341 -19.02 19.75 -0.02
CA ASP A 341 -19.14 19.80 -1.48
C ASP A 341 -20.60 19.67 -1.92
N LEU A 342 -21.36 18.74 -1.35
CA LEU A 342 -22.78 18.58 -1.63
C LEU A 342 -23.58 19.85 -1.27
N ILE A 343 -23.29 20.46 -0.11
CA ILE A 343 -23.95 21.71 0.31
C ILE A 343 -23.59 22.86 -0.64
N ARG A 344 -22.33 22.97 -1.07
CA ARG A 344 -21.89 23.97 -2.02
C ARG A 344 -22.59 23.81 -3.37
N ASP A 345 -22.65 22.59 -3.88
CA ASP A 345 -23.28 22.29 -5.16
C ASP A 345 -24.78 22.54 -5.12
N TYR A 346 -25.45 22.16 -4.03
CA TYR A 346 -26.85 22.47 -3.84
C TYR A 346 -27.12 23.98 -3.79
N ARG A 347 -26.30 24.74 -3.07
CA ARG A 347 -26.41 26.22 -3.02
C ARG A 347 -26.17 26.87 -4.38
N HIS A 348 -25.12 26.37 -5.11
CA HIS A 348 -24.81 26.88 -6.44
C HIS A 348 -25.97 26.62 -7.42
N GLN A 349 -26.51 25.42 -7.43
CA GLN A 349 -27.67 25.05 -8.27
C GLN A 349 -28.91 25.91 -7.92
N SER A 350 -29.15 26.11 -6.62
CA SER A 350 -30.27 26.94 -6.19
C SER A 350 -30.09 28.41 -6.62
N GLN A 351 -28.86 28.94 -6.55
CA GLN A 351 -28.54 30.29 -7.00
C GLN A 351 -28.70 30.42 -8.52
N GLN A 352 -28.25 29.44 -9.31
CA GLN A 352 -28.44 29.46 -10.76
C GLN A 352 -29.93 29.52 -11.14
N VAL A 353 -30.79 28.73 -10.48
CA VAL A 353 -32.24 28.79 -10.69
C VAL A 353 -32.80 30.20 -10.36
N ALA A 354 -32.34 30.78 -9.27
CA ALA A 354 -32.79 32.13 -8.89
C ALA A 354 -32.37 33.22 -9.91
N ASP A 355 -31.13 33.16 -10.39
CA ASP A 355 -30.58 34.09 -11.37
C ASP A 355 -31.29 33.97 -12.72
N GLU A 356 -31.57 32.72 -13.20
CA GLU A 356 -32.35 32.49 -14.42
C GLU A 356 -33.74 33.08 -14.36
N GLU A 357 -34.47 32.88 -13.25
CA GLU A 357 -35.82 33.38 -13.12
C GLU A 357 -35.84 34.91 -12.93
N LEU A 358 -34.83 35.47 -12.25
CA LEU A 358 -34.65 36.92 -12.15
C LEU A 358 -34.41 37.56 -13.52
N GLN A 359 -33.52 36.98 -14.33
CA GLN A 359 -33.26 37.48 -15.69
C GLN A 359 -34.53 37.48 -16.56
N ARG A 360 -35.35 36.41 -16.46
CA ARG A 360 -36.64 36.35 -17.15
C ARG A 360 -37.60 37.42 -16.72
N ALA A 361 -37.66 37.69 -15.42
CA ALA A 361 -38.52 38.76 -14.89
C ALA A 361 -38.06 40.15 -15.36
N LEU A 362 -36.74 40.40 -15.36
CA LEU A 362 -36.17 41.67 -15.86
C LEU A 362 -36.45 41.86 -17.37
N LEU A 363 -36.35 40.82 -18.18
CA LEU A 363 -36.70 40.89 -19.60
C LEU A 363 -38.19 41.20 -19.80
N ALA A 364 -39.07 40.56 -19.03
CA ALA A 364 -40.51 40.82 -19.10
C ALA A 364 -40.85 42.27 -18.75
N LEU A 365 -40.19 42.86 -17.73
CA LEU A 365 -40.30 44.28 -17.38
C LEU A 365 -39.83 45.19 -18.52
N GLN A 366 -38.71 44.84 -19.18
CA GLN A 366 -38.20 45.61 -20.33
C GLN A 366 -39.15 45.56 -21.52
N GLN A 367 -39.92 44.46 -21.68
CA GLN A 367 -40.95 44.28 -22.71
C GLN A 367 -42.27 44.97 -22.38
N GLY A 368 -42.38 45.67 -21.24
CA GLY A 368 -43.55 46.41 -20.86
C GLY A 368 -44.56 45.70 -19.98
N GLU A 369 -44.19 44.50 -19.43
CA GLU A 369 -45.07 43.79 -18.50
C GLU A 369 -45.18 44.60 -17.18
N HIS A 370 -46.35 44.57 -16.57
CA HIS A 370 -46.62 45.31 -15.34
C HIS A 370 -45.78 44.73 -14.18
N ALA A 371 -45.09 45.56 -13.41
CA ALA A 371 -44.13 45.13 -12.38
C ALA A 371 -44.73 44.15 -11.36
N GLU A 372 -45.95 44.34 -10.93
CA GLU A 372 -46.65 43.47 -10.00
C GLU A 372 -46.84 42.06 -10.58
N GLN A 373 -47.15 41.97 -11.87
CA GLN A 373 -47.35 40.69 -12.59
C GLN A 373 -46.00 39.95 -12.74
N ALA A 374 -44.96 40.66 -13.17
CA ALA A 374 -43.62 40.12 -13.33
C ALA A 374 -43.05 39.56 -11.98
N LEU A 375 -43.26 40.28 -10.87
CA LEU A 375 -42.86 39.85 -9.53
C LEU A 375 -43.66 38.63 -9.04
N LYS A 376 -44.98 38.61 -9.26
CA LYS A 376 -45.79 37.42 -8.91
C LYS A 376 -45.38 36.19 -9.71
N ALA A 377 -45.10 36.36 -10.99
CA ALA A 377 -44.64 35.28 -11.88
C ALA A 377 -43.24 34.80 -11.46
N LEU A 378 -42.32 35.70 -11.10
CA LEU A 378 -41.00 35.35 -10.56
C LEU A 378 -41.14 34.50 -9.30
N ALA A 379 -41.88 34.99 -8.31
CA ALA A 379 -42.06 34.26 -7.04
C ALA A 379 -42.66 32.86 -7.24
N HIS A 380 -43.68 32.76 -8.06
CA HIS A 380 -44.33 31.48 -8.37
C HIS A 380 -43.40 30.51 -9.08
N ARG A 381 -42.67 30.94 -10.13
CA ARG A 381 -41.76 30.10 -10.89
C ARG A 381 -40.58 29.66 -10.03
N LEU A 382 -39.96 30.61 -9.28
CA LEU A 382 -38.86 30.30 -8.41
C LEU A 382 -39.23 29.25 -7.33
N THR A 383 -40.37 29.49 -6.64
CA THR A 383 -40.88 28.54 -5.64
C THR A 383 -41.09 27.16 -6.27
N ASN A 384 -41.80 27.05 -7.39
CA ASN A 384 -42.08 25.78 -8.04
C ASN A 384 -40.80 25.04 -8.48
N LYS A 385 -39.78 25.73 -9.00
CA LYS A 385 -38.51 25.12 -9.38
C LYS A 385 -37.74 24.62 -8.14
N LEU A 386 -37.68 25.37 -7.05
CA LEU A 386 -36.96 24.97 -5.85
C LEU A 386 -37.63 23.78 -5.12
N ILE A 387 -38.98 23.73 -5.09
CA ILE A 387 -39.71 22.66 -4.43
C ILE A 387 -39.90 21.40 -5.30
N HIS A 388 -39.56 21.45 -6.61
CA HIS A 388 -39.83 20.36 -7.54
C HIS A 388 -39.16 19.08 -7.14
N ALA A 389 -37.83 19.08 -6.95
CA ALA A 389 -37.07 17.89 -6.58
C ALA A 389 -37.47 17.31 -5.21
N PRO A 390 -37.60 18.11 -4.12
CA PRO A 390 -38.17 17.66 -2.85
C PRO A 390 -39.55 17.02 -2.98
N THR A 391 -40.45 17.64 -3.76
CA THR A 391 -41.79 17.09 -3.97
C THR A 391 -41.77 15.77 -4.71
N GLN A 392 -40.91 15.60 -5.71
CA GLN A 392 -40.72 14.31 -6.39
C GLN A 392 -40.17 13.24 -5.46
N ALA A 393 -39.21 13.58 -4.62
CA ALA A 393 -38.65 12.63 -3.64
C ALA A 393 -39.71 12.14 -2.64
N LEU A 394 -40.57 13.06 -2.13
CA LEU A 394 -41.70 12.71 -1.27
C LEU A 394 -42.70 11.78 -1.96
N ARG A 395 -43.08 12.08 -3.23
CA ARG A 395 -44.01 11.24 -4.02
C ARG A 395 -43.44 9.85 -4.25
N GLN A 396 -42.15 9.75 -4.59
CA GLN A 396 -41.49 8.46 -4.84
C GLN A 396 -41.43 7.61 -3.58
N ALA A 397 -41.02 8.20 -2.44
CA ALA A 397 -41.00 7.49 -1.17
C ALA A 397 -42.39 7.03 -0.74
N ALA A 398 -43.43 7.85 -0.96
CA ALA A 398 -44.82 7.49 -0.68
C ALA A 398 -45.30 6.33 -1.57
N ALA A 399 -45.00 6.37 -2.87
CA ALA A 399 -45.37 5.32 -3.81
C ALA A 399 -44.68 3.98 -3.54
N GLN A 400 -43.47 3.99 -2.96
CA GLN A 400 -42.71 2.81 -2.56
C GLN A 400 -43.08 2.30 -1.16
N GLY A 401 -43.93 3.02 -0.42
CA GLY A 401 -44.29 2.67 0.98
C GLY A 401 -43.12 2.82 1.98
N ASP A 402 -42.06 3.55 1.62
CA ASP A 402 -40.87 3.73 2.45
C ASP A 402 -41.14 4.78 3.53
N THR A 403 -41.69 4.32 4.65
CA THR A 403 -42.04 5.16 5.81
C THR A 403 -40.82 5.79 6.48
N HIS A 404 -39.65 5.10 6.47
CA HIS A 404 -38.42 5.61 7.03
C HIS A 404 -37.89 6.80 6.22
N LYS A 405 -37.83 6.67 4.91
CA LYS A 405 -37.41 7.76 3.99
C LYS A 405 -38.37 8.94 4.03
N LEU A 406 -39.68 8.71 4.16
CA LEU A 406 -40.66 9.75 4.34
C LEU A 406 -40.42 10.54 5.65
N ALA A 407 -40.14 9.86 6.76
CA ALA A 407 -39.83 10.49 8.03
C ALA A 407 -38.56 11.36 7.94
N GLN A 408 -37.50 10.86 7.29
CA GLN A 408 -36.25 11.60 7.06
C GLN A 408 -36.52 12.85 6.21
N LEU A 409 -37.23 12.72 5.10
CA LEU A 409 -37.55 13.85 4.24
C LEU A 409 -38.40 14.92 4.95
N ARG A 410 -39.37 14.51 5.79
CA ARG A 410 -40.16 15.44 6.63
C ARG A 410 -39.24 16.25 7.55
N GLN A 411 -38.32 15.60 8.24
CA GLN A 411 -37.38 16.24 9.14
C GLN A 411 -36.48 17.25 8.41
N VAL A 412 -35.89 16.84 7.25
CA VAL A 412 -35.00 17.68 6.44
C VAL A 412 -35.73 18.91 5.90
N LEU A 413 -37.01 18.76 5.49
CA LEU A 413 -37.82 19.85 4.95
C LEU A 413 -38.49 20.71 6.04
N GLY A 414 -38.24 20.45 7.33
CA GLY A 414 -38.80 21.23 8.43
C GLY A 414 -40.33 21.07 8.56
N LEU A 415 -40.90 20.00 8.03
CA LEU A 415 -42.35 19.74 8.12
C LEU A 415 -42.66 19.10 9.48
N SER A 416 -43.12 19.91 10.43
CA SER A 416 -43.55 19.46 11.75
C SER A 416 -44.65 18.41 11.65
N GLN A 417 -44.68 17.46 12.58
CA GLN A 417 -45.88 16.67 12.83
C GLN A 417 -46.91 17.62 13.41
N GLU A 418 -47.96 17.92 12.67
CA GLU A 418 -49.17 18.43 13.32
C GLU A 418 -49.71 17.32 14.22
N SER A 419 -49.86 17.66 15.47
CA SER A 419 -50.36 16.82 16.59
C SER A 419 -51.78 16.34 16.32
#